data_23ca1a3c39179df406c8a07b27880c22
#
_entry.id   23ca1a3c39179df406c8a07b27880c22
#
_cell.length_a   1.000
_cell.length_b   1.000
_cell.length_c   1.000
_cell.angle_alpha   90.00
_cell.angle_beta   90.00
_cell.angle_gamma   90.00
#
_symmetry.space_group_name_H-M   'P 1'
#
loop_
_entity.id
_entity.type
_entity.pdbx_description
1 polymer ?
#
loop_
_entity_poly.entity_id
_entity_poly.type
_entity_poly.pdbx_seq_one_letter_code
_entity_poly.pdbx_strand_id
1 'polypeptide(L)'
;MKLVKTVAELQAIVKETKKSGKTIGLVPTMGALHEGHASLIKAAHAENDFTIVSDFVNPTQFGPTEDLDAYPRTLEHDCQLAEEMGADVLFAPSPKEMYPSQDMTWVEVTGDITKVLCGRTRPIHFRGVATVVSKLFNLAQPDKAYFGQKDAQQAQVLKRMVKDLFFPLEIRVMPIIREADGLAKSSRNVYLNPDERKAAVILNQALKKAKEAFAAGEKDSKKLVALTKEMIQSEPMSNIDYVEMYQLPELTPAEDTITVPHLLAVAVKFGTTRLIDNIILE
;
A
#
# COMPACT_ATOMS: atom_id res chain seq x y z
N MET A 1 -18.86 14.98 -5.76
CA MET A 1 -18.33 14.18 -4.60
C MET A 1 -18.67 14.89 -3.28
N LYS A 2 -18.91 14.13 -2.19
CA LYS A 2 -19.16 14.70 -0.84
C LYS A 2 -17.92 14.54 0.05
N LEU A 3 -17.43 15.63 0.65
CA LEU A 3 -16.42 15.59 1.70
C LEU A 3 -17.09 15.30 3.05
N VAL A 4 -16.68 14.23 3.72
CA VAL A 4 -17.22 13.74 4.99
C VAL A 4 -16.12 13.71 6.04
N LYS A 5 -16.36 14.26 7.22
CA LYS A 5 -15.34 14.38 8.29
C LYS A 5 -15.69 13.62 9.57
N THR A 6 -16.92 13.14 9.70
CA THR A 6 -17.35 12.43 10.90
C THR A 6 -17.78 11.00 10.61
N VAL A 7 -17.56 10.13 11.57
CA VAL A 7 -17.99 8.72 11.54
C VAL A 7 -19.50 8.61 11.38
N ALA A 8 -20.26 9.40 12.14
CA ALA A 8 -21.72 9.37 12.11
C ALA A 8 -22.29 9.72 10.73
N GLU A 9 -21.71 10.72 10.05
CA GLU A 9 -22.12 11.10 8.70
C GLU A 9 -21.80 10.02 7.68
N LEU A 10 -20.59 9.41 7.73
CA LEU A 10 -20.23 8.31 6.86
C LEU A 10 -21.18 7.12 7.05
N GLN A 11 -21.44 6.72 8.30
CA GLN A 11 -22.36 5.63 8.60
C GLN A 11 -23.79 5.87 8.08
N ALA A 12 -24.27 7.10 8.17
CA ALA A 12 -25.58 7.46 7.63
C ALA A 12 -25.63 7.29 6.09
N ILE A 13 -24.62 7.76 5.38
CA ILE A 13 -24.49 7.61 3.92
C ILE A 13 -24.41 6.12 3.54
N VAL A 14 -23.55 5.35 4.18
CA VAL A 14 -23.37 3.91 3.92
C VAL A 14 -24.68 3.15 4.13
N LYS A 15 -25.41 3.46 5.21
CA LYS A 15 -26.70 2.84 5.51
C LYS A 15 -27.73 3.07 4.39
N GLU A 16 -27.83 4.29 3.86
CA GLU A 16 -28.75 4.60 2.76
C GLU A 16 -28.29 3.96 1.45
N THR A 17 -26.98 3.95 1.17
CA THR A 17 -26.39 3.29 0.00
C THR A 17 -26.71 1.78 0.00
N LYS A 18 -26.49 1.11 1.12
CA LYS A 18 -26.82 -0.33 1.26
C LYS A 18 -28.30 -0.63 1.17
N LYS A 19 -29.19 0.22 1.73
CA LYS A 19 -30.64 0.07 1.59
C LYS A 19 -31.11 0.16 0.13
N SER A 20 -30.42 0.93 -0.69
CA SER A 20 -30.73 1.03 -2.13
C SER A 20 -30.18 -0.14 -2.96
N GLY A 21 -29.55 -1.15 -2.32
CA GLY A 21 -29.02 -2.34 -2.98
C GLY A 21 -27.72 -2.10 -3.75
N LYS A 22 -27.07 -0.96 -3.55
CA LYS A 22 -25.83 -0.58 -4.24
C LYS A 22 -24.62 -1.28 -3.64
N THR A 23 -23.68 -1.66 -4.49
CA THR A 23 -22.34 -2.12 -4.10
C THR A 23 -21.43 -0.97 -3.77
N ILE A 24 -20.53 -1.16 -2.80
CA ILE A 24 -19.58 -0.14 -2.32
C ILE A 24 -18.15 -0.58 -2.58
N GLY A 25 -17.39 0.26 -3.29
CA GLY A 25 -15.94 0.18 -3.41
C GLY A 25 -15.25 1.11 -2.41
N LEU A 26 -14.25 0.62 -1.69
CA LEU A 26 -13.46 1.41 -0.75
C LEU A 26 -12.01 1.52 -1.20
N VAL A 27 -11.47 2.73 -1.20
CA VAL A 27 -10.05 3.01 -1.47
C VAL A 27 -9.41 3.63 -0.24
N PRO A 28 -8.77 2.84 0.66
CA PRO A 28 -8.06 3.37 1.81
C PRO A 28 -6.78 4.10 1.40
N THR A 29 -6.63 5.38 1.77
CA THR A 29 -5.42 6.17 1.55
C THR A 29 -5.04 6.99 2.78
N MET A 30 -3.82 7.52 2.76
CA MET A 30 -3.36 8.49 3.77
C MET A 30 -3.37 9.93 3.25
N GLY A 31 -4.08 10.21 2.15
CA GLY A 31 -4.01 11.50 1.46
C GLY A 31 -2.76 11.65 0.60
N ALA A 32 -2.45 12.88 0.20
CA ALA A 32 -1.42 13.23 -0.78
C ALA A 32 -1.58 12.38 -2.06
N LEU A 33 -2.80 12.41 -2.60
CA LEU A 33 -3.21 11.56 -3.71
C LEU A 33 -2.38 11.87 -4.97
N HIS A 34 -2.07 10.82 -5.69
CA HIS A 34 -1.32 10.86 -6.96
C HIS A 34 -1.88 9.82 -7.93
N GLU A 35 -1.33 9.72 -9.14
CA GLU A 35 -1.85 8.84 -10.20
C GLU A 35 -1.96 7.37 -9.78
N GLY A 36 -1.13 6.91 -8.84
CA GLY A 36 -1.28 5.59 -8.23
C GLY A 36 -2.62 5.43 -7.52
N HIS A 37 -3.00 6.42 -6.69
CA HIS A 37 -4.31 6.43 -6.02
C HIS A 37 -5.45 6.66 -7.02
N ALA A 38 -5.26 7.53 -8.02
CA ALA A 38 -6.22 7.75 -9.10
C ALA A 38 -6.59 6.44 -9.81
N SER A 39 -5.62 5.56 -10.07
CA SER A 39 -5.88 4.26 -10.69
C SER A 39 -6.75 3.34 -9.82
N LEU A 40 -6.57 3.38 -8.49
CA LEU A 40 -7.41 2.63 -7.54
C LEU A 40 -8.84 3.15 -7.52
N ILE A 41 -9.00 4.48 -7.50
CA ILE A 41 -10.33 5.13 -7.48
C ILE A 41 -11.09 4.82 -8.77
N LYS A 42 -10.43 4.93 -9.93
CA LYS A 42 -11.03 4.55 -11.23
C LYS A 42 -11.49 3.09 -11.26
N ALA A 43 -10.67 2.17 -10.75
CA ALA A 43 -11.04 0.76 -10.67
C ALA A 43 -12.23 0.53 -9.73
N ALA A 44 -12.24 1.20 -8.56
CA ALA A 44 -13.34 1.14 -7.63
C ALA A 44 -14.65 1.66 -8.24
N HIS A 45 -14.59 2.80 -8.91
CA HIS A 45 -15.73 3.41 -9.60
C HIS A 45 -16.26 2.53 -10.76
N ALA A 46 -15.38 1.89 -11.50
CA ALA A 46 -15.77 1.02 -12.61
C ALA A 46 -16.42 -0.32 -12.17
N GLU A 47 -16.11 -0.77 -10.96
CA GLU A 47 -16.52 -2.08 -10.46
C GLU A 47 -17.61 -2.04 -9.39
N ASN A 48 -18.04 -0.85 -8.93
CA ASN A 48 -19.06 -0.68 -7.89
C ASN A 48 -19.98 0.51 -8.19
N ASP A 49 -21.17 0.49 -7.59
CA ASP A 49 -22.19 1.54 -7.75
C ASP A 49 -21.89 2.79 -6.91
N PHE A 50 -21.04 2.68 -5.89
CA PHE A 50 -20.69 3.76 -4.98
C PHE A 50 -19.24 3.63 -4.52
N THR A 51 -18.47 4.71 -4.62
CA THR A 51 -17.04 4.72 -4.32
C THR A 51 -16.72 5.63 -3.16
N ILE A 52 -16.11 5.07 -2.11
CA ILE A 52 -15.63 5.77 -0.93
C ILE A 52 -14.09 5.79 -0.95
N VAL A 53 -13.50 6.96 -0.84
CA VAL A 53 -12.05 7.14 -0.65
C VAL A 53 -11.83 7.61 0.79
N SER A 54 -10.91 7.00 1.53
CA SER A 54 -10.48 7.59 2.80
C SER A 54 -9.20 8.41 2.60
N ASP A 55 -9.14 9.58 3.21
CA ASP A 55 -7.97 10.45 3.30
C ASP A 55 -7.64 10.65 4.77
N PHE A 56 -6.80 9.77 5.32
CA PHE A 56 -6.49 9.77 6.74
C PHE A 56 -5.04 9.36 7.03
N VAL A 57 -4.22 10.33 7.42
CA VAL A 57 -2.85 10.06 7.91
C VAL A 57 -2.98 9.37 9.28
N ASN A 58 -2.85 8.05 9.28
CA ASN A 58 -3.06 7.23 10.47
C ASN A 58 -1.84 7.28 11.40
N PRO A 59 -1.92 7.92 12.57
CA PRO A 59 -0.76 8.06 13.45
C PRO A 59 -0.27 6.73 14.03
N THR A 60 -1.16 5.73 14.16
CA THR A 60 -0.84 4.48 14.85
C THR A 60 0.06 3.52 14.06
N GLN A 61 0.29 3.79 12.77
CA GLN A 61 1.17 2.99 11.92
C GLN A 61 2.57 3.58 11.74
N PHE A 62 2.85 4.72 12.36
CA PHE A 62 4.15 5.38 12.34
C PHE A 62 4.92 5.13 13.64
N GLY A 63 6.18 4.76 13.51
CA GLY A 63 7.11 4.70 14.63
C GLY A 63 7.55 6.10 15.08
N PRO A 64 8.17 6.21 16.28
CA PRO A 64 8.57 7.51 16.84
C PRO A 64 9.57 8.31 15.99
N THR A 65 10.29 7.64 15.09
CA THR A 65 11.32 8.24 14.22
C THR A 65 10.91 8.30 12.76
N GLU A 66 9.63 8.00 12.46
CA GLU A 66 9.12 8.03 11.10
C GLU A 66 8.52 9.40 10.74
N ASP A 67 8.18 9.57 9.47
CA ASP A 67 7.80 10.82 8.82
C ASP A 67 6.36 11.31 9.08
N LEU A 68 5.74 10.98 10.22
CA LEU A 68 4.35 11.35 10.53
C LEU A 68 4.09 12.86 10.42
N ASP A 69 4.96 13.67 11.02
CA ASP A 69 4.79 15.13 11.03
C ASP A 69 5.07 15.75 9.66
N ALA A 70 6.03 15.18 8.92
CA ALA A 70 6.40 15.63 7.59
C ALA A 70 5.50 15.07 6.48
N TYR A 71 4.63 14.08 6.79
CA TYR A 71 3.80 13.44 5.77
C TYR A 71 2.89 14.48 5.09
N PRO A 72 2.86 14.53 3.74
CA PRO A 72 2.12 15.56 3.01
C PRO A 72 0.62 15.54 3.32
N ARG A 73 0.01 16.71 3.44
CA ARG A 73 -1.43 16.90 3.68
C ARG A 73 -1.96 17.89 2.65
N THR A 74 -2.68 17.40 1.67
CA THR A 74 -3.11 18.14 0.47
C THR A 74 -4.60 17.99 0.20
N LEU A 75 -5.44 18.11 1.26
CA LEU A 75 -6.87 17.79 1.22
C LEU A 75 -7.62 18.44 0.05
N GLU A 76 -7.30 19.69 -0.30
CA GLU A 76 -7.97 20.38 -1.41
C GLU A 76 -7.67 19.72 -2.76
N HIS A 77 -6.40 19.45 -3.04
CA HIS A 77 -5.97 18.68 -4.21
C HIS A 77 -6.58 17.27 -4.21
N ASP A 78 -6.60 16.63 -3.05
CA ASP A 78 -7.10 15.26 -2.91
C ASP A 78 -8.60 15.17 -3.17
N CYS A 79 -9.37 16.20 -2.74
CA CYS A 79 -10.77 16.34 -3.11
C CYS A 79 -10.97 16.44 -4.62
N GLN A 80 -10.20 17.30 -5.30
CA GLN A 80 -10.30 17.49 -6.75
C GLN A 80 -9.99 16.19 -7.49
N LEU A 81 -8.85 15.55 -7.16
CA LEU A 81 -8.44 14.32 -7.82
C LEU A 81 -9.44 13.17 -7.58
N ALA A 82 -9.93 13.02 -6.34
CA ALA A 82 -10.90 11.98 -6.03
C ALA A 82 -12.23 12.17 -6.78
N GLU A 83 -12.71 13.41 -6.89
CA GLU A 83 -13.92 13.75 -7.65
C GLU A 83 -13.74 13.48 -9.14
N GLU A 84 -12.64 13.92 -9.73
CA GLU A 84 -12.30 13.66 -11.14
C GLU A 84 -12.22 12.15 -11.47
N MET A 85 -11.80 11.33 -10.51
CA MET A 85 -11.69 9.88 -10.67
C MET A 85 -12.99 9.12 -10.37
N GLY A 86 -14.07 9.81 -10.01
CA GLY A 86 -15.39 9.26 -9.82
C GLY A 86 -15.70 8.79 -8.40
N ALA A 87 -15.02 9.31 -7.38
CA ALA A 87 -15.40 9.07 -5.99
C ALA A 87 -16.73 9.77 -5.66
N ASP A 88 -17.61 9.09 -4.93
CA ASP A 88 -18.86 9.67 -4.40
C ASP A 88 -18.63 10.36 -3.05
N VAL A 89 -17.73 9.80 -2.25
CA VAL A 89 -17.36 10.29 -0.92
C VAL A 89 -15.87 10.31 -0.75
N LEU A 90 -15.33 11.43 -0.22
CA LEU A 90 -14.01 11.49 0.40
C LEU A 90 -14.20 11.59 1.91
N PHE A 91 -13.76 10.58 2.65
CA PHE A 91 -13.80 10.52 4.11
C PHE A 91 -12.46 10.98 4.68
N ALA A 92 -12.43 12.19 5.25
CA ALA A 92 -11.24 12.83 5.81
C ALA A 92 -11.44 13.14 7.32
N PRO A 93 -11.44 12.13 8.19
CA PRO A 93 -11.66 12.30 9.61
C PRO A 93 -10.42 12.86 10.32
N SER A 94 -10.63 13.49 11.47
CA SER A 94 -9.54 13.84 12.38
C SER A 94 -9.01 12.62 13.13
N PRO A 95 -7.76 12.65 13.66
CA PRO A 95 -7.27 11.60 14.54
C PRO A 95 -8.17 11.35 15.76
N LYS A 96 -8.76 12.40 16.33
CA LYS A 96 -9.69 12.30 17.45
C LYS A 96 -11.00 11.61 17.08
N GLU A 97 -11.46 11.77 15.85
CA GLU A 97 -12.64 11.07 15.33
C GLU A 97 -12.40 9.58 15.19
N MET A 98 -11.24 9.19 14.65
CA MET A 98 -10.87 7.78 14.48
C MET A 98 -10.41 7.11 15.78
N TYR A 99 -9.81 7.87 16.69
CA TYR A 99 -9.26 7.40 17.96
C TYR A 99 -9.69 8.32 19.11
N PRO A 100 -10.94 8.21 19.60
CA PRO A 100 -11.49 9.13 20.58
C PRO A 100 -10.94 8.93 22.01
N SER A 101 -10.29 7.79 22.27
CA SER A 101 -9.68 7.46 23.57
C SER A 101 -8.23 6.99 23.38
N GLN A 102 -7.42 7.14 24.44
CA GLN A 102 -6.07 6.55 24.48
C GLN A 102 -6.14 5.01 24.64
N ASP A 103 -7.14 4.54 25.40
CA ASP A 103 -7.44 3.11 25.52
C ASP A 103 -8.27 2.68 24.33
N MET A 104 -7.75 1.76 23.52
CA MET A 104 -8.38 1.36 22.26
C MET A 104 -8.22 -0.13 21.98
N THR A 105 -9.15 -0.65 21.19
CA THR A 105 -9.03 -1.98 20.62
C THR A 105 -8.00 -1.98 19.48
N TRP A 106 -7.11 -2.96 19.51
CA TRP A 106 -6.17 -3.23 18.43
C TRP A 106 -6.59 -4.46 17.63
N VAL A 107 -6.32 -4.41 16.32
CA VAL A 107 -6.37 -5.58 15.44
C VAL A 107 -4.94 -5.89 15.04
N GLU A 108 -4.48 -7.10 15.29
CA GLU A 108 -3.12 -7.53 15.00
C GLU A 108 -3.13 -8.85 14.23
N VAL A 109 -2.45 -8.87 13.09
CA VAL A 109 -2.14 -10.09 12.35
C VAL A 109 -0.81 -10.60 12.86
N THR A 110 -0.82 -11.80 13.45
CA THR A 110 0.38 -12.44 13.99
C THR A 110 1.01 -13.39 12.97
N GLY A 111 2.27 -13.81 13.22
CA GLY A 111 2.99 -14.74 12.36
C GLY A 111 4.10 -14.06 11.55
N ASP A 112 4.76 -14.84 10.71
CA ASP A 112 5.96 -14.38 9.99
C ASP A 112 5.64 -13.32 8.93
N ILE A 113 4.42 -13.34 8.39
CA ILE A 113 3.96 -12.37 7.39
C ILE A 113 4.11 -10.90 7.84
N THR A 114 4.08 -10.64 9.16
CA THR A 114 4.27 -9.30 9.74
C THR A 114 5.65 -9.07 10.33
N LYS A 115 6.58 -10.05 10.24
CA LYS A 115 7.93 -9.98 10.83
C LYS A 115 9.05 -9.89 9.80
N VAL A 116 8.74 -10.07 8.53
CA VAL A 116 9.67 -9.96 7.40
C VAL A 116 9.57 -8.59 6.73
N LEU A 117 10.48 -8.27 5.83
CA LEU A 117 10.43 -7.04 5.00
C LEU A 117 10.19 -5.78 5.84
N CYS A 118 9.14 -4.99 5.49
CA CYS A 118 8.74 -3.79 6.25
C CYS A 118 8.38 -4.09 7.71
N GLY A 119 7.81 -5.25 8.01
CA GLY A 119 7.44 -5.61 9.38
C GLY A 119 8.64 -5.79 10.30
N ARG A 120 9.80 -6.22 9.77
CA ARG A 120 11.05 -6.34 10.52
C ARG A 120 11.60 -4.98 10.95
N THR A 121 11.54 -4.00 10.04
CA THR A 121 12.09 -2.65 10.29
C THR A 121 11.08 -1.69 10.92
N ARG A 122 9.79 -2.03 10.88
CA ARG A 122 8.67 -1.22 11.38
C ARG A 122 7.71 -2.08 12.23
N PRO A 123 8.11 -2.51 13.44
CA PRO A 123 7.40 -3.56 14.20
C PRO A 123 5.96 -3.21 14.60
N ILE A 124 5.60 -1.94 14.71
CA ILE A 124 4.23 -1.52 15.06
C ILE A 124 3.35 -1.23 13.82
N HIS A 125 3.96 -1.17 12.64
CA HIS A 125 3.31 -0.70 11.42
C HIS A 125 2.05 -1.50 11.07
N PHE A 126 2.18 -2.81 10.95
CA PHE A 126 1.05 -3.63 10.48
C PHE A 126 -0.08 -3.75 11.50
N ARG A 127 0.20 -3.65 12.81
CA ARG A 127 -0.86 -3.52 13.82
C ARG A 127 -1.64 -2.21 13.62
N GLY A 128 -0.94 -1.10 13.36
CA GLY A 128 -1.59 0.17 13.02
C GLY A 128 -2.43 0.09 11.75
N VAL A 129 -1.88 -0.52 10.69
CA VAL A 129 -2.58 -0.73 9.41
C VAL A 129 -3.81 -1.62 9.58
N ALA A 130 -3.66 -2.80 10.20
CA ALA A 130 -4.78 -3.72 10.42
C ALA A 130 -5.89 -3.07 11.23
N THR A 131 -5.54 -2.27 12.25
CA THR A 131 -6.52 -1.58 13.09
C THR A 131 -7.29 -0.51 12.31
N VAL A 132 -6.60 0.39 11.58
CA VAL A 132 -7.29 1.45 10.84
C VAL A 132 -8.14 0.89 9.70
N VAL A 133 -7.61 -0.10 8.97
CA VAL A 133 -8.34 -0.71 7.85
C VAL A 133 -9.57 -1.48 8.35
N SER A 134 -9.48 -2.19 9.50
CA SER A 134 -10.66 -2.82 10.12
C SER A 134 -11.73 -1.80 10.50
N LYS A 135 -11.34 -0.63 11.04
CA LYS A 135 -12.29 0.46 11.30
C LYS A 135 -12.95 0.95 10.02
N LEU A 136 -12.16 1.18 8.97
CA LEU A 136 -12.68 1.61 7.66
C LEU A 136 -13.62 0.57 7.04
N PHE A 137 -13.32 -0.73 7.16
CA PHE A 137 -14.21 -1.80 6.68
C PHE A 137 -15.54 -1.80 7.43
N ASN A 138 -15.51 -1.62 8.77
CA ASN A 138 -16.74 -1.53 9.57
C ASN A 138 -17.56 -0.27 9.25
N LEU A 139 -16.91 0.85 8.96
CA LEU A 139 -17.59 2.12 8.65
C LEU A 139 -18.16 2.14 7.24
N ALA A 140 -17.38 1.73 6.25
CA ALA A 140 -17.76 1.78 4.84
C ALA A 140 -18.55 0.54 4.38
N GLN A 141 -18.43 -0.58 5.08
CA GLN A 141 -19.06 -1.87 4.73
C GLN A 141 -18.91 -2.20 3.23
N PRO A 142 -17.67 -2.18 2.69
CA PRO A 142 -17.46 -2.32 1.25
C PRO A 142 -17.73 -3.75 0.79
N ASP A 143 -18.09 -3.89 -0.49
CA ASP A 143 -18.09 -5.17 -1.18
C ASP A 143 -16.70 -5.49 -1.75
N LYS A 144 -15.96 -4.44 -2.11
CA LYS A 144 -14.56 -4.54 -2.56
C LYS A 144 -13.72 -3.42 -1.96
N ALA A 145 -12.47 -3.75 -1.58
CA ALA A 145 -11.49 -2.76 -1.12
C ALA A 145 -10.21 -2.83 -1.98
N TYR A 146 -9.72 -1.67 -2.41
CA TYR A 146 -8.68 -1.54 -3.43
C TYR A 146 -7.36 -1.09 -2.82
N PHE A 147 -6.29 -1.83 -3.11
CA PHE A 147 -4.93 -1.55 -2.64
C PHE A 147 -3.93 -1.67 -3.79
N GLY A 148 -2.84 -0.91 -3.72
CA GLY A 148 -1.77 -0.99 -4.73
C GLY A 148 -0.80 -2.13 -4.44
N GLN A 149 -0.36 -2.85 -5.48
CA GLN A 149 0.69 -3.87 -5.38
C GLN A 149 2.01 -3.28 -4.86
N LYS A 150 2.24 -1.98 -4.99
CA LYS A 150 3.45 -1.34 -4.45
C LYS A 150 3.67 -1.68 -2.98
N ASP A 151 2.62 -1.75 -2.20
CA ASP A 151 2.62 -2.12 -0.79
C ASP A 151 2.23 -3.61 -0.63
N ALA A 152 2.94 -4.50 -1.37
CA ALA A 152 2.59 -5.90 -1.53
C ALA A 152 2.47 -6.66 -0.21
N GLN A 153 3.38 -6.46 0.74
CA GLN A 153 3.27 -7.07 2.07
C GLN A 153 2.00 -6.63 2.80
N GLN A 154 1.66 -5.33 2.76
CA GLN A 154 0.41 -4.83 3.32
C GLN A 154 -0.81 -5.52 2.71
N ALA A 155 -0.82 -5.70 1.39
CA ALA A 155 -1.91 -6.38 0.70
C ALA A 155 -2.08 -7.83 1.19
N GLN A 156 -0.99 -8.57 1.42
CA GLN A 156 -1.06 -9.94 1.94
C GLN A 156 -1.52 -9.96 3.41
N VAL A 157 -1.02 -9.06 4.25
CA VAL A 157 -1.47 -8.91 5.65
C VAL A 157 -2.97 -8.64 5.71
N LEU A 158 -3.48 -7.74 4.85
CA LEU A 158 -4.90 -7.41 4.81
C LEU A 158 -5.76 -8.56 4.25
N LYS A 159 -5.29 -9.29 3.24
CA LYS A 159 -5.96 -10.52 2.77
C LYS A 159 -6.07 -11.56 3.88
N ARG A 160 -5.01 -11.73 4.68
CA ARG A 160 -5.02 -12.61 5.84
C ARG A 160 -6.02 -12.14 6.88
N MET A 161 -6.04 -10.86 7.23
CA MET A 161 -7.01 -10.27 8.15
C MET A 161 -8.46 -10.47 7.68
N VAL A 162 -8.74 -10.22 6.42
CA VAL A 162 -10.08 -10.40 5.83
C VAL A 162 -10.52 -11.86 5.96
N LYS A 163 -9.64 -12.80 5.64
CA LYS A 163 -9.90 -14.23 5.75
C LYS A 163 -10.16 -14.67 7.21
N ASP A 164 -9.28 -14.28 8.12
CA ASP A 164 -9.32 -14.74 9.51
C ASP A 164 -10.48 -14.13 10.30
N LEU A 165 -10.87 -12.87 10.00
CA LEU A 165 -11.97 -12.17 10.65
C LEU A 165 -13.31 -12.27 9.87
N PHE A 166 -13.34 -13.06 8.80
CA PHE A 166 -14.56 -13.29 7.99
C PHE A 166 -15.21 -11.99 7.49
N PHE A 167 -14.39 -10.97 7.15
CA PHE A 167 -14.94 -9.77 6.53
C PHE A 167 -15.60 -10.13 5.18
N PRO A 168 -16.87 -9.76 4.95
CA PRO A 168 -17.61 -10.12 3.75
C PRO A 168 -17.26 -9.19 2.56
N LEU A 169 -15.98 -9.10 2.22
CA LEU A 169 -15.49 -8.25 1.14
C LEU A 169 -14.33 -8.91 0.38
N GLU A 170 -14.09 -8.45 -0.83
CA GLU A 170 -12.94 -8.84 -1.66
C GLU A 170 -11.83 -7.78 -1.60
N ILE A 171 -10.57 -8.21 -1.37
CA ILE A 171 -9.39 -7.35 -1.55
C ILE A 171 -8.95 -7.38 -3.02
N ARG A 172 -9.03 -6.23 -3.70
CA ARG A 172 -8.52 -6.02 -5.06
C ARG A 172 -7.12 -5.42 -4.99
N VAL A 173 -6.13 -6.11 -5.55
CA VAL A 173 -4.76 -5.60 -5.64
C VAL A 173 -4.49 -5.12 -7.06
N MET A 174 -4.24 -3.82 -7.20
CA MET A 174 -4.06 -3.18 -8.50
C MET A 174 -2.57 -3.02 -8.84
N PRO A 175 -2.20 -3.06 -10.12
CA PRO A 175 -0.80 -2.92 -10.55
C PRO A 175 -0.13 -1.65 -10.07
N ILE A 176 1.21 -1.69 -10.01
CA ILE A 176 2.03 -0.52 -9.64
C ILE A 176 1.97 0.51 -10.78
N ILE A 177 1.57 1.72 -10.46
CA ILE A 177 1.69 2.87 -11.37
C ILE A 177 3.08 3.48 -11.22
N ARG A 178 3.70 3.80 -12.35
CA ARG A 178 5.08 4.30 -12.42
C ARG A 178 5.17 5.66 -13.09
N GLU A 179 6.20 6.42 -12.76
CA GLU A 179 6.64 7.59 -13.51
C GLU A 179 7.10 7.17 -14.91
N ALA A 180 7.27 8.13 -15.82
CA ALA A 180 7.71 7.86 -17.20
C ALA A 180 9.07 7.13 -17.29
N ASP A 181 9.96 7.35 -16.31
CA ASP A 181 11.27 6.71 -16.21
C ASP A 181 11.24 5.37 -15.45
N GLY A 182 10.08 4.95 -14.97
CA GLY A 182 9.85 3.66 -14.31
C GLY A 182 9.83 3.69 -12.79
N LEU A 183 10.18 4.81 -12.13
CA LEU A 183 10.09 4.90 -10.67
C LEU A 183 8.64 4.68 -10.21
N ALA A 184 8.41 3.83 -9.20
CA ALA A 184 7.09 3.62 -8.63
C ALA A 184 6.54 4.93 -8.04
N LYS A 185 5.28 5.28 -8.38
CA LYS A 185 4.60 6.47 -7.80
C LYS A 185 4.47 6.32 -6.29
N SER A 186 4.88 7.37 -5.58
CA SER A 186 4.82 7.45 -4.12
C SER A 186 4.71 8.89 -3.66
N SER A 187 3.91 9.16 -2.64
CA SER A 187 3.85 10.48 -1.98
C SER A 187 5.22 10.90 -1.40
N ARG A 188 6.10 9.92 -1.11
CA ARG A 188 7.45 10.18 -0.63
C ARG A 188 8.45 10.61 -1.71
N ASN A 189 8.11 10.49 -3.00
CA ASN A 189 9.01 10.92 -4.08
C ASN A 189 9.31 12.42 -4.03
N VAL A 190 8.44 13.22 -3.43
CA VAL A 190 8.62 14.67 -3.26
C VAL A 190 9.78 15.04 -2.30
N TYR A 191 10.24 14.09 -1.48
CA TYR A 191 11.35 14.33 -0.56
C TYR A 191 12.73 14.17 -1.20
N LEU A 192 12.78 13.54 -2.40
CA LEU A 192 14.04 13.32 -3.11
C LEU A 192 14.55 14.62 -3.72
N ASN A 193 15.82 14.91 -3.51
CA ASN A 193 16.50 15.95 -4.31
C ASN A 193 16.69 15.46 -5.76
N PRO A 194 17.07 16.33 -6.72
CA PRO A 194 17.17 15.97 -8.13
C PRO A 194 18.12 14.78 -8.43
N ASP A 195 19.21 14.63 -7.68
CA ASP A 195 20.17 13.55 -7.88
C ASP A 195 19.67 12.24 -7.27
N GLU A 196 19.12 12.29 -6.06
CA GLU A 196 18.42 11.15 -5.43
C GLU A 196 17.25 10.65 -6.28
N ARG A 197 16.48 11.58 -6.89
CA ARG A 197 15.35 11.24 -7.76
C ARG A 197 15.81 10.48 -9.01
N LYS A 198 16.95 10.85 -9.61
CA LYS A 198 17.54 10.13 -10.74
C LYS A 198 18.05 8.76 -10.32
N ALA A 199 18.77 8.70 -9.19
CA ALA A 199 19.33 7.47 -8.63
C ALA A 199 18.24 6.45 -8.30
N ALA A 200 17.08 6.88 -7.79
CA ALA A 200 15.98 6.01 -7.37
C ALA A 200 15.40 5.14 -8.50
N VAL A 201 15.59 5.51 -9.76
CA VAL A 201 15.13 4.74 -10.93
C VAL A 201 15.80 3.35 -10.99
N ILE A 202 16.96 3.19 -10.36
CA ILE A 202 17.69 1.92 -10.30
C ILE A 202 16.82 0.79 -9.72
N LEU A 203 15.86 1.09 -8.83
CA LEU A 203 14.98 0.09 -8.22
C LEU A 203 14.18 -0.66 -9.29
N ASN A 204 13.50 0.09 -10.15
CA ASN A 204 12.72 -0.51 -11.24
C ASN A 204 13.61 -1.21 -12.27
N GLN A 205 14.77 -0.64 -12.59
CA GLN A 205 15.71 -1.25 -13.53
C GLN A 205 16.22 -2.61 -13.01
N ALA A 206 16.56 -2.70 -11.71
CA ALA A 206 17.02 -3.93 -11.09
C ALA A 206 15.92 -5.01 -11.07
N LEU A 207 14.71 -4.64 -10.68
CA LEU A 207 13.56 -5.55 -10.68
C LEU A 207 13.20 -6.01 -12.10
N LYS A 208 13.24 -5.12 -13.08
CA LYS A 208 13.01 -5.46 -14.49
C LYS A 208 14.05 -6.47 -15.00
N LYS A 209 15.34 -6.26 -14.70
CA LYS A 209 16.41 -7.19 -15.07
C LYS A 209 16.22 -8.57 -14.45
N ALA A 210 15.79 -8.63 -13.18
CA ALA A 210 15.46 -9.91 -12.54
C ALA A 210 14.26 -10.59 -13.21
N LYS A 211 13.22 -9.84 -13.59
CA LYS A 211 12.06 -10.36 -14.31
C LYS A 211 12.43 -10.90 -15.70
N GLU A 212 13.31 -10.21 -16.42
CA GLU A 212 13.85 -10.65 -17.71
C GLU A 212 14.67 -11.93 -17.58
N ALA A 213 15.54 -12.04 -16.57
CA ALA A 213 16.30 -13.26 -16.28
C ALA A 213 15.39 -14.45 -15.94
N PHE A 214 14.35 -14.22 -15.12
CA PHE A 214 13.34 -15.23 -14.81
C PHE A 214 12.59 -15.70 -16.06
N ALA A 215 12.18 -14.78 -16.92
CA ALA A 215 11.53 -15.10 -18.20
C ALA A 215 12.45 -15.86 -19.17
N ALA A 216 13.76 -15.62 -19.09
CA ALA A 216 14.80 -16.35 -19.85
C ALA A 216 15.14 -17.75 -19.26
N GLY A 217 14.47 -18.15 -18.16
CA GLY A 217 14.62 -19.49 -17.58
C GLY A 217 15.42 -19.57 -16.28
N GLU A 218 15.95 -18.46 -15.73
CA GLU A 218 16.57 -18.47 -14.41
C GLU A 218 15.49 -18.65 -13.33
N LYS A 219 15.53 -19.78 -12.63
CA LYS A 219 14.56 -20.11 -11.56
C LYS A 219 15.19 -20.16 -10.17
N ASP A 220 16.50 -19.93 -10.06
CA ASP A 220 17.21 -19.87 -8.79
C ASP A 220 16.90 -18.56 -8.08
N SER A 221 16.19 -18.64 -6.95
CA SER A 221 15.77 -17.49 -6.16
C SER A 221 16.97 -16.68 -5.63
N LYS A 222 18.04 -17.35 -5.22
CA LYS A 222 19.25 -16.71 -4.68
C LYS A 222 19.99 -15.92 -5.75
N LYS A 223 20.06 -16.46 -6.99
CA LYS A 223 20.67 -15.75 -8.12
C LYS A 223 19.88 -14.50 -8.52
N LEU A 224 18.54 -14.58 -8.54
CA LEU A 224 17.71 -13.44 -8.86
C LEU A 224 17.78 -12.34 -7.79
N VAL A 225 17.85 -12.71 -6.51
CA VAL A 225 18.09 -11.78 -5.41
C VAL A 225 19.48 -11.14 -5.53
N ALA A 226 20.52 -11.94 -5.78
CA ALA A 226 21.90 -11.44 -5.96
C ALA A 226 22.00 -10.46 -7.13
N LEU A 227 21.45 -10.82 -8.30
CA LEU A 227 21.40 -9.97 -9.48
C LEU A 227 20.75 -8.62 -9.19
N THR A 228 19.61 -8.63 -8.48
CA THR A 228 18.88 -7.40 -8.09
C THR A 228 19.71 -6.56 -7.14
N LYS A 229 20.31 -7.19 -6.14
CA LYS A 229 21.14 -6.53 -5.14
C LYS A 229 22.39 -5.88 -5.75
N GLU A 230 23.12 -6.60 -6.58
CA GLU A 230 24.31 -6.10 -7.29
C GLU A 230 23.98 -4.88 -8.14
N MET A 231 22.86 -4.94 -8.88
CA MET A 231 22.44 -3.82 -9.70
C MET A 231 22.06 -2.58 -8.86
N ILE A 232 21.36 -2.75 -7.75
CA ILE A 232 21.06 -1.63 -6.86
C ILE A 232 22.34 -1.07 -6.24
N GLN A 233 23.28 -1.92 -5.82
CA GLN A 233 24.56 -1.52 -5.23
C GLN A 233 25.48 -0.78 -6.22
N SER A 234 25.27 -0.91 -7.54
CA SER A 234 26.00 -0.13 -8.53
C SER A 234 25.66 1.35 -8.54
N GLU A 235 24.54 1.74 -7.91
CA GLU A 235 24.16 3.13 -7.70
C GLU A 235 24.77 3.65 -6.37
N PRO A 236 25.73 4.61 -6.41
CA PRO A 236 26.46 5.04 -5.22
C PRO A 236 25.58 5.68 -4.14
N MET A 237 24.44 6.25 -4.52
CA MET A 237 23.50 6.88 -3.57
C MET A 237 22.54 5.89 -2.92
N SER A 238 22.58 4.61 -3.30
CA SER A 238 21.70 3.59 -2.76
C SER A 238 22.18 3.08 -1.39
N ASN A 239 21.29 3.05 -0.42
CA ASN A 239 21.49 2.39 0.87
C ASN A 239 20.40 1.34 1.06
N ILE A 240 20.75 0.07 0.81
CA ILE A 240 19.80 -1.04 0.83
C ILE A 240 19.38 -1.36 2.26
N ASP A 241 18.07 -1.34 2.53
CA ASP A 241 17.46 -1.89 3.74
C ASP A 241 17.24 -3.40 3.55
N TYR A 242 16.58 -3.79 2.45
CA TYR A 242 16.47 -5.19 2.05
C TYR A 242 16.34 -5.36 0.52
N VAL A 243 16.80 -6.51 0.03
CA VAL A 243 16.48 -7.12 -1.26
C VAL A 243 16.20 -8.57 -0.96
N GLU A 244 14.94 -8.98 -0.96
CA GLU A 244 14.54 -10.30 -0.46
C GLU A 244 13.41 -10.88 -1.30
N MET A 245 13.32 -12.21 -1.31
CA MET A 245 12.28 -12.96 -2.02
C MET A 245 11.52 -13.85 -1.06
N TYR A 246 10.19 -13.85 -1.23
CA TYR A 246 9.27 -14.65 -0.43
C TYR A 246 8.22 -15.32 -1.30
N GLN A 247 7.82 -16.52 -0.91
CA GLN A 247 6.71 -17.23 -1.54
C GLN A 247 5.37 -16.58 -1.14
N LEU A 248 4.48 -16.42 -2.12
CA LEU A 248 3.13 -15.91 -1.90
C LEU A 248 2.14 -17.06 -1.63
N PRO A 249 1.05 -16.83 -0.90
CA PRO A 249 0.63 -15.55 -0.30
C PRO A 249 1.17 -15.30 1.12
N GLU A 250 1.72 -16.31 1.79
CA GLU A 250 2.01 -16.29 3.23
C GLU A 250 3.35 -15.59 3.58
N LEU A 251 4.11 -15.15 2.59
CA LEU A 251 5.46 -14.59 2.72
C LEU A 251 6.42 -15.51 3.50
N THR A 252 6.35 -16.80 3.21
CA THR A 252 7.34 -17.76 3.69
C THR A 252 8.67 -17.60 2.93
N PRO A 253 9.82 -17.95 3.53
CA PRO A 253 11.10 -17.87 2.83
C PRO A 253 11.04 -18.55 1.45
N ALA A 254 11.66 -17.92 0.44
CA ALA A 254 11.69 -18.48 -0.89
C ALA A 254 12.45 -19.82 -0.92
N GLU A 255 11.90 -20.78 -1.65
CA GLU A 255 12.63 -22.00 -2.01
C GLU A 255 13.77 -21.69 -2.98
N ASP A 256 14.77 -22.58 -3.07
CA ASP A 256 15.91 -22.40 -3.98
C ASP A 256 15.46 -22.30 -5.43
N THR A 257 14.43 -23.06 -5.82
CA THR A 257 13.83 -23.03 -7.18
C THR A 257 12.40 -22.49 -7.14
N ILE A 258 12.14 -21.46 -7.93
CA ILE A 258 10.82 -20.83 -8.04
C ILE A 258 9.89 -21.72 -8.86
N THR A 259 8.86 -22.28 -8.19
CA THR A 259 7.84 -23.17 -8.80
C THR A 259 6.42 -22.63 -8.64
N VAL A 260 6.22 -21.66 -7.76
CA VAL A 260 4.94 -20.99 -7.45
C VAL A 260 5.18 -19.49 -7.39
N PRO A 261 4.12 -18.63 -7.33
CA PRO A 261 4.31 -17.19 -7.28
C PRO A 261 5.19 -16.72 -6.11
N HIS A 262 6.22 -15.94 -6.42
CA HIS A 262 7.12 -15.32 -5.46
C HIS A 262 7.13 -13.81 -5.58
N LEU A 263 7.24 -13.14 -4.45
CA LEU A 263 7.43 -11.70 -4.34
C LEU A 263 8.93 -11.40 -4.21
N LEU A 264 9.54 -10.75 -5.20
CA LEU A 264 10.84 -10.12 -5.07
C LEU A 264 10.62 -8.66 -4.67
N ALA A 265 11.01 -8.30 -3.46
CA ALA A 265 10.77 -7.00 -2.87
C ALA A 265 12.07 -6.29 -2.49
N VAL A 266 12.08 -4.98 -2.69
CA VAL A 266 13.22 -4.11 -2.36
C VAL A 266 12.79 -2.95 -1.47
N ALA A 267 13.64 -2.57 -0.54
CA ALA A 267 13.58 -1.29 0.17
C ALA A 267 14.96 -0.66 0.20
N VAL A 268 15.04 0.60 -0.22
CA VAL A 268 16.30 1.31 -0.35
C VAL A 268 16.12 2.74 0.10
N LYS A 269 17.10 3.27 0.80
CA LYS A 269 17.16 4.69 1.16
C LYS A 269 18.02 5.45 0.15
N PHE A 270 17.51 6.59 -0.30
CA PHE A 270 18.24 7.62 -1.02
C PHE A 270 18.26 8.85 -0.12
N GLY A 271 19.43 9.20 0.42
CA GLY A 271 19.52 10.12 1.53
C GLY A 271 18.70 9.63 2.73
N THR A 272 17.73 10.42 3.16
CA THR A 272 16.81 10.06 4.26
C THR A 272 15.53 9.37 3.79
N THR A 273 15.24 9.42 2.49
CA THR A 273 13.98 8.92 1.91
C THR A 273 14.05 7.42 1.64
N ARG A 274 13.20 6.65 2.33
CA ARG A 274 13.05 5.21 2.12
C ARG A 274 11.99 4.92 1.08
N LEU A 275 12.38 4.28 -0.01
CA LEU A 275 11.48 3.84 -1.09
C LEU A 275 11.37 2.33 -1.11
N ILE A 276 10.21 1.83 -1.54
CA ILE A 276 9.95 0.40 -1.76
C ILE A 276 9.44 0.17 -3.18
N ASP A 277 9.78 -0.99 -3.70
CA ASP A 277 9.26 -1.49 -4.98
C ASP A 277 9.25 -3.02 -4.97
N ASN A 278 8.55 -3.64 -5.91
CA ASN A 278 8.51 -5.10 -6.01
C ASN A 278 8.05 -5.58 -7.39
N ILE A 279 8.27 -6.87 -7.62
CA ILE A 279 7.66 -7.63 -8.72
C ILE A 279 7.17 -8.98 -8.19
N ILE A 280 6.18 -9.55 -8.88
CA ILE A 280 5.76 -10.93 -8.70
C ILE A 280 6.34 -11.75 -9.85
N LEU A 281 6.99 -12.87 -9.52
CA LEU A 281 7.52 -13.87 -10.44
C LEU A 281 6.62 -15.10 -10.39
N GLU A 282 5.97 -15.42 -11.53
CA GLU A 282 5.01 -16.52 -11.67
C GLU A 282 5.06 -17.17 -13.07
#